data_7979e3f6e44cb902cfa04a112ad83d65
#
_entry.id   7979e3f6e44cb902cfa04a112ad83d65
#
_cell.length_a   1.000
_cell.length_b   1.000
_cell.length_c   1.000
_cell.angle_alpha   90.00
_cell.angle_beta   90.00
_cell.angle_gamma   90.00
#
_symmetry.space_group_name_H-M   'P 1'
#
loop_
_entity.id
_entity.type
_entity.pdbx_description
1 polymer ?
#
loop_
_entity_poly.entity_id
_entity_poly.type
_entity_poly.pdbx_seq_one_letter_code
_entity_poly.pdbx_strand_id
1 'polypeptide(L)'
;MNHLDFIENCVIGAGVVGLAIARSLAQRVGSVVVLAKELHFGQGISSRNSEVIHAGIYYAAGSLKADLCVEGKERLYQYCQSHNVNHQKIGKLIVATTEEEREVLDGIRLKAEANGVFDLEYWSRQKIKQEEPEVQAVAALFSPSTGIISAHDLMTAYLGDIESCGGSFVGQTRVTSVEQGGKGFIITSQIGGDSYKFTCEKLINAAGLGAQSIHAAFEFDYSADVPALHLCKGSYFT
;
A
#
# COMPACT_ATOMS: atom_id res chain seq x y z
N MET A 1 -37.83 -14.26 10.70
CA MET A 1 -36.57 -14.13 9.94
C MET A 1 -35.69 -13.18 10.73
N ASN A 2 -34.55 -13.64 11.24
CA ASN A 2 -33.60 -12.74 11.89
C ASN A 2 -33.07 -11.78 10.81
N HIS A 3 -33.32 -10.49 10.99
CA HIS A 3 -32.84 -9.46 10.09
C HIS A 3 -31.33 -9.32 10.35
N LEU A 4 -30.49 -9.74 9.37
CA LEU A 4 -29.05 -9.54 9.45
C LEU A 4 -28.76 -8.05 9.24
N ASP A 5 -27.77 -7.52 9.95
CA ASP A 5 -27.26 -6.18 9.71
C ASP A 5 -26.76 -6.05 8.28
N PHE A 6 -26.97 -4.88 7.68
CA PHE A 6 -26.57 -4.60 6.30
C PHE A 6 -25.48 -3.52 6.25
N ILE A 7 -24.45 -3.79 5.49
CA ILE A 7 -23.34 -2.89 5.21
C ILE A 7 -23.27 -2.68 3.70
N GLU A 8 -23.22 -1.46 3.23
CA GLU A 8 -23.13 -1.21 1.79
C GLU A 8 -21.77 -1.67 1.23
N ASN A 9 -20.67 -1.20 1.82
CA ASN A 9 -19.33 -1.52 1.39
C ASN A 9 -18.51 -2.09 2.56
N CYS A 10 -17.98 -3.30 2.41
CA CYS A 10 -17.13 -3.95 3.40
C CYS A 10 -15.72 -4.14 2.85
N VAL A 11 -14.72 -3.66 3.58
CA VAL A 11 -13.30 -3.82 3.25
C VAL A 11 -12.65 -4.75 4.28
N ILE A 12 -12.12 -5.89 3.84
CA ILE A 12 -11.37 -6.82 4.70
C ILE A 12 -9.89 -6.49 4.63
N GLY A 13 -9.34 -6.01 5.74
CA GLY A 13 -7.94 -5.64 5.89
C GLY A 13 -7.72 -4.15 6.08
N ALA A 14 -7.22 -3.77 7.25
CA ALA A 14 -6.92 -2.40 7.65
C ALA A 14 -5.42 -2.06 7.52
N GLY A 15 -4.77 -2.57 6.46
CA GLY A 15 -3.47 -2.07 6.01
C GLY A 15 -3.62 -0.81 5.16
N VAL A 16 -2.50 -0.20 4.76
CA VAL A 16 -2.49 1.05 3.99
C VAL A 16 -3.35 0.99 2.72
N VAL A 17 -3.36 -0.15 2.01
CA VAL A 17 -4.16 -0.35 0.79
C VAL A 17 -5.66 -0.41 1.13
N GLY A 18 -6.04 -1.21 2.14
CA GLY A 18 -7.44 -1.32 2.55
C GLY A 18 -8.01 0.01 3.04
N LEU A 19 -7.25 0.75 3.84
CA LEU A 19 -7.65 2.08 4.32
C LEU A 19 -7.75 3.10 3.18
N ALA A 20 -6.81 3.08 2.21
CA ALA A 20 -6.88 3.96 1.03
C ALA A 20 -8.13 3.70 0.18
N ILE A 21 -8.49 2.41 -0.02
CA ILE A 21 -9.71 2.01 -0.73
C ILE A 21 -10.95 2.45 0.06
N ALA A 22 -10.99 2.14 1.35
CA ALA A 22 -12.11 2.50 2.22
C ALA A 22 -12.34 4.02 2.26
N ARG A 23 -11.27 4.81 2.37
CA ARG A 23 -11.31 6.27 2.27
C ARG A 23 -11.96 6.73 0.96
N SER A 24 -11.51 6.19 -0.17
CA SER A 24 -12.06 6.54 -1.49
C SER A 24 -13.55 6.18 -1.60
N LEU A 25 -13.98 5.07 -1.02
CA LEU A 25 -15.38 4.66 -0.96
C LEU A 25 -16.19 5.58 -0.04
N ALA A 26 -15.71 5.85 1.17
CA ALA A 26 -16.38 6.71 2.14
C ALA A 26 -16.67 8.10 1.58
N GLN A 27 -15.71 8.69 0.87
CA GLN A 27 -15.87 9.99 0.21
C GLN A 27 -16.89 10.01 -0.93
N ARG A 28 -17.16 8.85 -1.56
CA ARG A 28 -18.08 8.76 -2.71
C ARG A 28 -19.49 8.32 -2.34
N VAL A 29 -19.59 7.38 -1.40
CA VAL A 29 -20.86 6.71 -1.08
C VAL A 29 -21.20 6.72 0.42
N GLY A 30 -20.29 7.15 1.27
CA GLY A 30 -20.47 7.32 2.71
C GLY A 30 -20.35 6.04 3.53
N SER A 31 -21.22 5.06 3.29
CA SER A 31 -21.28 3.84 4.10
C SER A 31 -20.15 2.85 3.76
N VAL A 32 -19.14 2.73 4.61
CA VAL A 32 -18.07 1.74 4.52
C VAL A 32 -17.66 1.24 5.90
N VAL A 33 -17.43 -0.07 6.01
CA VAL A 33 -16.87 -0.71 7.21
C VAL A 33 -15.56 -1.41 6.84
N VAL A 34 -14.52 -1.13 7.61
CA VAL A 34 -13.20 -1.79 7.49
C VAL A 34 -13.06 -2.80 8.61
N LEU A 35 -12.85 -4.06 8.25
CA LEU A 35 -12.66 -5.16 9.21
C LEU A 35 -11.19 -5.55 9.29
N ALA A 36 -10.69 -5.78 10.48
CA ALA A 36 -9.36 -6.34 10.71
C ALA A 36 -9.37 -7.44 11.78
N LYS A 37 -8.62 -8.51 11.53
CA LYS A 37 -8.44 -9.58 12.53
C LYS A 37 -7.63 -9.13 13.75
N GLU A 38 -6.79 -8.12 13.59
CA GLU A 38 -5.97 -7.53 14.65
C GLU A 38 -6.76 -6.42 15.39
N LEU A 39 -6.30 -6.07 16.59
CA LEU A 39 -6.95 -5.04 17.41
C LEU A 39 -6.87 -3.65 16.77
N HIS A 40 -5.74 -3.32 16.15
CA HIS A 40 -5.48 -2.02 15.56
C HIS A 40 -5.22 -2.15 14.06
N PHE A 41 -5.37 -1.04 13.34
CA PHE A 41 -5.00 -0.95 11.93
C PHE A 41 -3.46 -1.07 11.76
N GLY A 42 -3.02 -1.36 10.55
CA GLY A 42 -1.62 -1.33 10.15
C GLY A 42 -0.72 -2.42 10.73
N GLN A 43 -1.22 -3.37 11.52
CA GLN A 43 -0.39 -4.36 12.22
C GLN A 43 0.24 -5.46 11.34
N GLY A 44 -0.06 -5.46 10.04
CA GLY A 44 0.56 -6.35 9.06
C GLY A 44 1.83 -5.75 8.40
N ILE A 45 1.98 -5.97 7.09
CA ILE A 45 3.11 -5.47 6.28
C ILE A 45 3.22 -3.93 6.32
N SER A 46 2.10 -3.22 6.49
CA SER A 46 2.07 -1.76 6.51
C SER A 46 2.86 -1.13 7.66
N SER A 47 3.19 -1.88 8.71
CA SER A 47 4.10 -1.46 9.79
C SER A 47 5.48 -2.12 9.72
N ARG A 48 5.78 -2.83 8.63
CA ARG A 48 7.04 -3.59 8.44
C ARG A 48 7.56 -3.37 7.04
N ASN A 49 7.94 -2.15 6.77
CA ASN A 49 8.46 -1.70 5.47
C ASN A 49 9.47 -0.57 5.70
N SER A 50 10.15 -0.11 4.66
CA SER A 50 11.15 0.95 4.71
C SER A 50 10.58 2.36 4.61
N GLU A 51 9.26 2.51 4.55
CA GLU A 51 8.55 3.80 4.49
C GLU A 51 9.03 4.74 3.36
N VAL A 52 9.51 4.16 2.26
CA VAL A 52 10.02 4.91 1.12
C VAL A 52 8.90 5.33 0.19
N ILE A 53 8.83 6.62 -0.13
CA ILE A 53 8.05 7.14 -1.25
C ILE A 53 8.87 6.92 -2.52
N HIS A 54 8.52 5.90 -3.29
CA HIS A 54 9.23 5.53 -4.51
C HIS A 54 8.96 6.48 -5.67
N ALA A 55 10.00 6.80 -6.45
CA ALA A 55 9.88 7.68 -7.61
C ALA A 55 9.37 6.98 -8.89
N GLY A 56 9.39 5.64 -8.96
CA GLY A 56 8.96 4.91 -10.16
C GLY A 56 10.10 4.47 -11.10
N ILE A 57 11.35 4.50 -10.64
CA ILE A 57 12.59 4.36 -11.44
C ILE A 57 12.75 2.98 -12.08
N TYR A 58 12.42 1.89 -11.34
CA TYR A 58 12.86 0.54 -11.68
C TYR A 58 11.85 -0.33 -12.40
N TYR A 59 10.59 0.08 -12.45
CA TYR A 59 9.51 -0.77 -12.95
C TYR A 59 9.53 -0.91 -14.47
N ALA A 60 8.95 -1.98 -14.98
CA ALA A 60 8.84 -2.18 -16.42
C ALA A 60 7.96 -1.08 -17.03
N ALA A 61 8.46 -0.43 -18.08
CA ALA A 61 7.71 0.64 -18.75
C ALA A 61 6.36 0.12 -19.28
N GLY A 62 5.31 0.94 -19.16
CA GLY A 62 3.95 0.59 -19.54
C GLY A 62 3.25 -0.39 -18.60
N SER A 63 3.85 -0.75 -17.46
CA SER A 63 3.18 -1.54 -16.44
C SER A 63 2.34 -0.64 -15.52
N LEU A 64 1.19 -1.14 -15.05
CA LEU A 64 0.39 -0.45 -14.02
C LEU A 64 1.23 -0.06 -12.80
N LYS A 65 2.25 -0.85 -12.46
CA LYS A 65 3.12 -0.55 -11.33
C LYS A 65 3.99 0.67 -11.59
N ALA A 66 4.47 0.88 -12.83
CA ALA A 66 5.23 2.07 -13.22
C ALA A 66 4.31 3.30 -13.19
N ASP A 67 3.19 3.25 -13.90
CA ASP A 67 2.26 4.36 -14.06
C ASP A 67 1.69 4.81 -12.71
N LEU A 68 1.17 3.85 -11.91
CA LEU A 68 0.59 4.14 -10.60
C LEU A 68 1.63 4.57 -9.56
N CYS A 69 2.90 4.16 -9.69
CA CYS A 69 3.95 4.62 -8.78
C CYS A 69 4.29 6.10 -9.02
N VAL A 70 4.42 6.51 -10.28
CA VAL A 70 4.72 7.91 -10.64
C VAL A 70 3.58 8.82 -10.24
N GLU A 71 2.34 8.49 -10.64
CA GLU A 71 1.15 9.26 -10.27
C GLU A 71 0.92 9.25 -8.75
N GLY A 72 1.03 8.08 -8.13
CA GLY A 72 0.81 7.89 -6.69
C GLY A 72 1.79 8.68 -5.83
N LYS A 73 3.05 8.81 -6.25
CA LYS A 73 4.04 9.66 -5.59
C LYS A 73 3.56 11.11 -5.45
N GLU A 74 3.12 11.71 -6.54
CA GLU A 74 2.65 13.11 -6.53
C GLU A 74 1.41 13.28 -5.65
N ARG A 75 0.43 12.39 -5.81
CA ARG A 75 -0.78 12.39 -4.97
C ARG A 75 -0.45 12.19 -3.49
N LEU A 76 0.52 11.33 -3.19
CA LEU A 76 0.93 11.04 -1.80
C LEU A 76 1.56 12.27 -1.14
N TYR A 77 2.46 12.97 -1.82
CA TYR A 77 3.02 14.23 -1.29
C TYR A 77 1.96 15.30 -1.05
N GLN A 78 1.03 15.47 -1.99
CA GLN A 78 -0.10 16.42 -1.83
C GLN A 78 -0.98 16.04 -0.63
N TYR A 79 -1.28 14.74 -0.49
CA TYR A 79 -2.05 14.25 0.65
C TYR A 79 -1.34 14.47 1.97
N CYS A 80 -0.05 14.16 2.05
CA CYS A 80 0.75 14.35 3.25
C CYS A 80 0.77 15.82 3.70
N GLN A 81 0.92 16.75 2.76
CA GLN A 81 0.88 18.19 3.06
C GLN A 81 -0.49 18.63 3.59
N SER A 82 -1.59 18.19 2.96
CA SER A 82 -2.94 18.59 3.35
C SER A 82 -3.43 17.97 4.66
N HIS A 83 -2.85 16.84 5.10
CA HIS A 83 -3.26 16.09 6.28
C HIS A 83 -2.21 16.05 7.39
N ASN A 84 -1.13 16.84 7.27
CA ASN A 84 -0.01 16.90 8.23
C ASN A 84 0.61 15.52 8.52
N VAL A 85 0.70 14.65 7.50
CA VAL A 85 1.40 13.38 7.59
C VAL A 85 2.90 13.64 7.53
N ASN A 86 3.66 13.12 8.48
CA ASN A 86 5.11 13.28 8.51
C ASN A 86 5.76 12.63 7.28
N HIS A 87 6.48 13.43 6.52
CA HIS A 87 7.18 13.01 5.31
C HIS A 87 8.33 13.95 4.98
N GLN A 88 9.32 13.45 4.24
CA GLN A 88 10.46 14.26 3.80
C GLN A 88 10.92 13.81 2.41
N LYS A 89 11.21 14.76 1.52
CA LYS A 89 11.88 14.52 0.23
C LYS A 89 13.41 14.53 0.46
N ILE A 90 13.93 13.44 1.02
CA ILE A 90 15.38 13.34 1.32
C ILE A 90 16.20 12.89 0.10
N GLY A 91 15.56 12.47 -0.98
CA GLY A 91 16.22 11.88 -2.13
C GLY A 91 16.68 10.44 -1.90
N LYS A 92 17.34 9.89 -2.92
CA LYS A 92 17.98 8.58 -2.87
C LYS A 92 19.16 8.54 -3.82
N LEU A 93 20.28 7.99 -3.36
CA LEU A 93 21.41 7.65 -4.21
C LEU A 93 21.33 6.21 -4.70
N ILE A 94 21.58 6.02 -6.00
CA ILE A 94 21.80 4.72 -6.66
C ILE A 94 23.26 4.75 -7.09
N VAL A 95 24.09 3.98 -6.42
CA VAL A 95 25.55 4.09 -6.55
C VAL A 95 26.13 3.00 -7.46
N ALA A 96 27.15 3.38 -8.23
CA ALA A 96 28.07 2.47 -8.87
C ALA A 96 29.37 2.43 -8.06
N THR A 97 29.78 1.26 -7.60
CA THR A 97 30.99 1.07 -6.82
C THR A 97 32.20 0.76 -7.71
N THR A 98 31.96 0.29 -8.94
CA THR A 98 32.97 0.02 -9.95
C THR A 98 32.67 0.77 -11.25
N GLU A 99 33.67 0.85 -12.17
CA GLU A 99 33.47 1.52 -13.46
C GLU A 99 32.48 0.76 -14.35
N GLU A 100 32.45 -0.57 -14.28
CA GLU A 100 31.52 -1.40 -15.03
C GLU A 100 30.07 -1.16 -14.64
N GLU A 101 29.80 -0.82 -13.36
CA GLU A 101 28.47 -0.51 -12.87
C GLU A 101 27.92 0.84 -13.38
N ARG A 102 28.76 1.70 -13.98
CA ARG A 102 28.27 2.96 -14.59
C ARG A 102 27.29 2.71 -15.73
N GLU A 103 27.55 1.70 -16.57
CA GLU A 103 26.64 1.35 -17.66
C GLU A 103 25.27 0.91 -17.11
N VAL A 104 25.25 0.26 -15.93
CA VAL A 104 24.01 -0.10 -15.26
C VAL A 104 23.22 1.15 -14.82
N LEU A 105 23.90 2.19 -14.32
CA LEU A 105 23.25 3.47 -13.99
C LEU A 105 22.61 4.12 -15.22
N ASP A 106 23.28 4.10 -16.37
CA ASP A 106 22.71 4.63 -17.61
C ASP A 106 21.44 3.87 -18.02
N GLY A 107 21.47 2.54 -17.91
CA GLY A 107 20.28 1.71 -18.14
C GLY A 107 19.12 2.02 -17.18
N ILE A 108 19.41 2.29 -15.91
CA ILE A 108 18.42 2.71 -14.91
C ILE A 108 17.84 4.08 -15.28
N ARG A 109 18.67 5.04 -15.68
CA ARG A 109 18.22 6.38 -16.10
C ARG A 109 17.28 6.30 -17.30
N LEU A 110 17.64 5.56 -18.34
CA LEU A 110 16.79 5.37 -19.52
C LEU A 110 15.44 4.72 -19.16
N LYS A 111 15.44 3.74 -18.27
CA LYS A 111 14.21 3.12 -17.77
C LYS A 111 13.35 4.11 -16.99
N ALA A 112 13.94 4.94 -16.14
CA ALA A 112 13.26 5.98 -15.40
C ALA A 112 12.60 7.00 -16.33
N GLU A 113 13.32 7.46 -17.35
CA GLU A 113 12.80 8.38 -18.38
C GLU A 113 11.61 7.76 -19.14
N ALA A 114 11.69 6.47 -19.49
CA ALA A 114 10.59 5.73 -20.12
C ALA A 114 9.34 5.62 -19.22
N ASN A 115 9.51 5.75 -17.90
CA ASN A 115 8.42 5.78 -16.90
C ASN A 115 7.94 7.23 -16.58
N GLY A 116 8.49 8.25 -17.25
CA GLY A 116 8.14 9.65 -16.99
C GLY A 116 8.88 10.27 -15.78
N VAL A 117 9.96 9.65 -15.32
CA VAL A 117 10.83 10.18 -14.24
C VAL A 117 12.04 10.84 -14.87
N PHE A 118 12.03 12.18 -14.95
CA PHE A 118 13.05 12.98 -15.66
C PHE A 118 13.97 13.77 -14.72
N ASP A 119 13.82 13.63 -13.42
CA ASP A 119 14.50 14.41 -12.39
C ASP A 119 15.76 13.74 -11.83
N LEU A 120 16.20 12.62 -12.40
CA LEU A 120 17.44 11.95 -11.98
C LEU A 120 18.66 12.79 -12.32
N GLU A 121 19.52 13.02 -11.33
CA GLU A 121 20.79 13.73 -11.47
C GLU A 121 21.96 12.74 -11.46
N TYR A 122 22.89 12.91 -12.41
CA TYR A 122 24.14 12.17 -12.40
C TYR A 122 25.14 12.84 -11.45
N TRP A 123 25.64 12.09 -10.46
CA TRP A 123 26.65 12.56 -9.52
C TRP A 123 28.01 11.92 -9.80
N SER A 124 29.03 12.77 -9.97
CA SER A 124 30.43 12.36 -10.04
C SER A 124 30.95 11.91 -8.68
N ARG A 125 32.05 11.16 -8.67
CA ARG A 125 32.77 10.78 -7.44
C ARG A 125 33.05 12.00 -6.55
N GLN A 126 33.43 13.16 -7.14
CA GLN A 126 33.71 14.37 -6.38
C GLN A 126 32.45 14.90 -5.68
N LYS A 127 31.31 14.95 -6.38
CA LYS A 127 30.03 15.38 -5.81
C LYS A 127 29.57 14.44 -4.70
N ILE A 128 29.68 13.12 -4.91
CA ILE A 128 29.35 12.10 -3.89
C ILE A 128 30.18 12.36 -2.63
N LYS A 129 31.49 12.56 -2.77
CA LYS A 129 32.37 12.80 -1.62
C LYS A 129 32.06 14.09 -0.86
N GLN A 130 31.52 15.09 -1.53
CA GLN A 130 31.11 16.36 -0.91
C GLN A 130 29.79 16.23 -0.14
N GLU A 131 28.81 15.57 -0.73
CA GLU A 131 27.44 15.48 -0.18
C GLU A 131 27.28 14.30 0.80
N GLU A 132 27.94 13.18 0.49
CA GLU A 132 27.87 11.92 1.24
C GLU A 132 29.27 11.34 1.47
N PRO A 133 30.09 11.90 2.37
CA PRO A 133 31.51 11.57 2.53
C PRO A 133 31.81 10.10 2.82
N GLU A 134 30.88 9.40 3.49
CA GLU A 134 31.00 7.99 3.85
C GLU A 134 30.68 7.05 2.69
N VAL A 135 30.05 7.53 1.61
CA VAL A 135 29.69 6.72 0.46
C VAL A 135 30.90 6.53 -0.47
N GLN A 136 31.32 5.29 -0.64
CA GLN A 136 32.40 4.92 -1.57
C GLN A 136 31.83 4.47 -2.90
N ALA A 137 31.82 5.36 -3.88
CA ALA A 137 31.31 5.09 -5.22
C ALA A 137 32.11 5.85 -6.28
N VAL A 138 32.10 5.35 -7.53
CA VAL A 138 32.70 5.99 -8.69
C VAL A 138 31.73 6.94 -9.40
N ALA A 139 30.44 6.64 -9.30
CA ALA A 139 29.35 7.46 -9.83
C ALA A 139 28.05 7.15 -9.07
N ALA A 140 27.04 8.00 -9.22
CA ALA A 140 25.70 7.73 -8.72
C ALA A 140 24.64 8.43 -9.58
N LEU A 141 23.39 7.93 -9.49
CA LEU A 141 22.18 8.67 -9.83
C LEU A 141 21.51 9.12 -8.53
N PHE A 142 21.25 10.40 -8.40
CA PHE A 142 20.46 10.96 -7.33
C PHE A 142 19.02 11.16 -7.81
N SER A 143 18.07 10.65 -7.03
CA SER A 143 16.63 10.79 -7.26
C SER A 143 16.03 11.76 -6.24
N PRO A 144 15.88 13.05 -6.56
CA PRO A 144 15.42 14.06 -5.62
C PRO A 144 13.95 13.90 -5.21
N SER A 145 13.13 13.27 -6.05
CA SER A 145 11.71 13.04 -5.77
C SER A 145 11.42 11.81 -4.91
N THR A 146 12.42 10.97 -4.64
CA THR A 146 12.31 9.89 -3.65
C THR A 146 12.27 10.50 -2.23
N GLY A 147 11.47 9.93 -1.34
CA GLY A 147 11.38 10.43 0.02
C GLY A 147 11.03 9.33 1.01
N ILE A 148 10.76 9.75 2.23
CA ILE A 148 10.29 8.92 3.33
C ILE A 148 8.97 9.46 3.90
N ILE A 149 8.18 8.59 4.51
CA ILE A 149 6.87 8.90 5.08
C ILE A 149 6.66 8.10 6.36
N SER A 150 5.94 8.65 7.32
CA SER A 150 5.37 7.86 8.40
C SER A 150 4.16 7.08 7.89
N ALA A 151 4.30 5.77 7.71
CA ALA A 151 3.18 4.92 7.29
C ALA A 151 2.07 4.87 8.35
N HIS A 152 2.43 5.04 9.63
CA HIS A 152 1.45 5.10 10.71
C HIS A 152 0.60 6.37 10.63
N ASP A 153 1.22 7.54 10.46
CA ASP A 153 0.50 8.82 10.33
C ASP A 153 -0.40 8.81 9.09
N LEU A 154 0.08 8.24 7.98
CA LEU A 154 -0.71 8.10 6.75
C LEU A 154 -1.98 7.27 7.00
N MET A 155 -1.84 6.12 7.65
CA MET A 155 -2.99 5.25 7.94
C MET A 155 -3.94 5.89 8.96
N THR A 156 -3.42 6.63 9.93
CA THR A 156 -4.21 7.41 10.89
C THR A 156 -5.02 8.49 10.17
N ALA A 157 -4.41 9.22 9.24
CA ALA A 157 -5.11 10.22 8.44
C ALA A 157 -6.19 9.60 7.55
N TYR A 158 -5.92 8.45 6.91
CA TYR A 158 -6.93 7.74 6.13
C TYR A 158 -8.13 7.30 6.99
N LEU A 159 -7.86 6.80 8.20
CA LEU A 159 -8.93 6.41 9.12
C LEU A 159 -9.77 7.62 9.54
N GLY A 160 -9.13 8.75 9.87
CA GLY A 160 -9.85 10.00 10.16
C GLY A 160 -10.75 10.46 9.02
N ASP A 161 -10.28 10.37 7.76
CA ASP A 161 -11.09 10.68 6.58
C ASP A 161 -12.30 9.71 6.45
N ILE A 162 -12.08 8.41 6.69
CA ILE A 162 -13.15 7.40 6.66
C ILE A 162 -14.23 7.73 7.68
N GLU A 163 -13.83 7.99 8.93
CA GLU A 163 -14.73 8.27 10.04
C GLU A 163 -15.48 9.59 9.84
N SER A 164 -14.83 10.63 9.34
CA SER A 164 -15.44 11.92 9.02
C SER A 164 -16.53 11.83 7.94
N CYS A 165 -16.43 10.82 7.08
CA CYS A 165 -17.44 10.50 6.05
C CYS A 165 -18.49 9.46 6.51
N GLY A 166 -18.52 9.09 7.81
CA GLY A 166 -19.49 8.13 8.33
C GLY A 166 -19.12 6.66 8.17
N GLY A 167 -17.89 6.36 7.72
CA GLY A 167 -17.35 5.00 7.72
C GLY A 167 -16.84 4.60 9.11
N SER A 168 -16.50 3.33 9.29
CA SER A 168 -16.02 2.80 10.56
C SER A 168 -14.95 1.72 10.41
N PHE A 169 -14.13 1.58 11.46
CA PHE A 169 -13.15 0.51 11.60
C PHE A 169 -13.57 -0.44 12.73
N VAL A 170 -13.51 -1.75 12.47
CA VAL A 170 -13.80 -2.80 13.46
C VAL A 170 -12.63 -3.76 13.54
N GLY A 171 -11.86 -3.63 14.60
CA GLY A 171 -10.74 -4.54 14.93
C GLY A 171 -11.21 -5.85 15.53
N GLN A 172 -10.27 -6.78 15.77
CA GLN A 172 -10.49 -8.12 16.34
C GLN A 172 -11.59 -8.93 15.63
N THR A 173 -11.83 -8.62 14.35
CA THR A 173 -12.88 -9.22 13.54
C THR A 173 -12.27 -10.07 12.44
N ARG A 174 -12.34 -11.37 12.60
CA ARG A 174 -11.83 -12.34 11.63
C ARG A 174 -12.98 -12.86 10.76
N VAL A 175 -12.95 -12.58 9.48
CA VAL A 175 -13.87 -13.19 8.51
C VAL A 175 -13.52 -14.68 8.34
N THR A 176 -14.53 -15.55 8.47
CA THR A 176 -14.37 -17.01 8.42
C THR A 176 -15.11 -17.65 7.26
N SER A 177 -16.17 -17.01 6.75
CA SER A 177 -16.93 -17.49 5.58
C SER A 177 -17.53 -16.31 4.83
N VAL A 178 -17.66 -16.47 3.52
CA VAL A 178 -18.31 -15.56 2.59
C VAL A 178 -19.24 -16.37 1.69
N GLU A 179 -20.52 -16.19 1.87
CA GLU A 179 -21.58 -16.83 1.07
C GLU A 179 -22.16 -15.81 0.07
N GLN A 180 -22.64 -16.28 -1.08
CA GLN A 180 -23.36 -15.42 -2.01
C GLN A 180 -24.77 -15.18 -1.48
N GLY A 181 -25.15 -13.92 -1.28
CA GLY A 181 -26.48 -13.49 -0.89
C GLY A 181 -27.25 -12.85 -2.04
N GLY A 182 -28.51 -12.54 -1.85
CA GLY A 182 -29.40 -12.07 -2.93
C GLY A 182 -28.86 -10.90 -3.76
N LYS A 183 -28.40 -9.82 -3.14
CA LYS A 183 -27.81 -8.63 -3.81
C LYS A 183 -26.36 -8.36 -3.37
N GLY A 184 -25.62 -9.38 -2.97
CA GLY A 184 -24.25 -9.20 -2.48
C GLY A 184 -23.75 -10.44 -1.76
N PHE A 185 -23.21 -10.24 -0.56
CA PHE A 185 -22.55 -11.29 0.20
C PHE A 185 -23.12 -11.40 1.62
N ILE A 186 -23.13 -12.63 2.15
CA ILE A 186 -23.34 -12.91 3.57
C ILE A 186 -21.99 -13.22 4.16
N ILE A 187 -21.59 -12.46 5.14
CA ILE A 187 -20.28 -12.57 5.79
C ILE A 187 -20.46 -13.19 7.18
N THR A 188 -19.70 -14.24 7.46
CA THR A 188 -19.55 -14.76 8.81
C THR A 188 -18.21 -14.32 9.34
N SER A 189 -18.21 -13.72 10.53
CA SER A 189 -17.00 -13.28 11.23
C SER A 189 -16.96 -13.79 12.67
N GLN A 190 -15.79 -13.83 13.27
CA GLN A 190 -15.58 -14.09 14.68
C GLN A 190 -15.06 -12.83 15.37
N ILE A 191 -15.69 -12.47 16.47
CA ILE A 191 -15.35 -11.34 17.34
C ILE A 191 -15.25 -11.88 18.77
N GLY A 192 -14.06 -11.86 19.40
CA GLY A 192 -13.88 -12.33 20.77
C GLY A 192 -14.27 -13.79 21.02
N GLY A 193 -14.34 -14.63 19.97
CA GLY A 193 -14.78 -16.03 20.03
C GLY A 193 -16.23 -16.26 19.60
N ASP A 194 -17.06 -15.22 19.58
CA ASP A 194 -18.45 -15.31 19.15
C ASP A 194 -18.56 -15.18 17.64
N SER A 195 -19.52 -15.92 17.04
CA SER A 195 -19.81 -15.83 15.61
C SER A 195 -20.88 -14.76 15.34
N TYR A 196 -20.59 -13.89 14.38
CA TYR A 196 -21.49 -12.83 13.95
C TYR A 196 -21.71 -12.89 12.43
N LYS A 197 -22.97 -12.79 11.98
CA LYS A 197 -23.34 -12.76 10.57
C LYS A 197 -23.95 -11.42 10.19
N PHE A 198 -23.53 -10.90 9.03
CA PHE A 198 -24.10 -9.69 8.43
C PHE A 198 -24.09 -9.81 6.90
N THR A 199 -24.74 -8.88 6.22
CA THR A 199 -24.77 -8.81 4.76
C THR A 199 -24.05 -7.58 4.25
N CYS A 200 -23.42 -7.67 3.07
CA CYS A 200 -22.90 -6.48 2.39
C CYS A 200 -23.18 -6.53 0.88
N GLU A 201 -23.31 -5.36 0.25
CA GLU A 201 -23.49 -5.28 -1.20
C GLU A 201 -22.16 -5.47 -1.92
N LYS A 202 -21.10 -4.81 -1.47
CA LYS A 202 -19.75 -4.87 -2.05
C LYS A 202 -18.74 -5.33 -1.02
N LEU A 203 -17.90 -6.29 -1.43
CA LEU A 203 -16.85 -6.82 -0.60
C LEU A 203 -15.50 -6.61 -1.28
N ILE A 204 -14.58 -5.99 -0.56
CA ILE A 204 -13.22 -5.74 -1.01
C ILE A 204 -12.25 -6.56 -0.15
N ASN A 205 -11.52 -7.49 -0.76
CA ASN A 205 -10.47 -8.26 -0.10
C ASN A 205 -9.14 -7.50 -0.21
N ALA A 206 -8.75 -6.81 0.85
CA ALA A 206 -7.49 -6.09 1.01
C ALA A 206 -6.64 -6.67 2.16
N ALA A 207 -6.79 -7.96 2.46
CA ALA A 207 -6.18 -8.63 3.61
C ALA A 207 -4.66 -8.90 3.48
N GLY A 208 -3.98 -8.34 2.49
CA GLY A 208 -2.53 -8.47 2.31
C GLY A 208 -2.11 -9.94 2.18
N LEU A 209 -1.18 -10.41 3.03
CA LEU A 209 -0.77 -11.83 3.04
C LEU A 209 -1.90 -12.79 3.40
N GLY A 210 -3.00 -12.33 3.96
CA GLY A 210 -4.19 -13.11 4.26
C GLY A 210 -5.21 -13.14 3.11
N ALA A 211 -4.98 -12.46 1.99
CA ALA A 211 -5.96 -12.32 0.92
C ALA A 211 -6.40 -13.68 0.32
N GLN A 212 -5.48 -14.62 0.17
CA GLN A 212 -5.80 -15.97 -0.31
C GLN A 212 -6.62 -16.78 0.72
N SER A 213 -6.36 -16.58 2.02
CA SER A 213 -7.18 -17.22 3.06
C SER A 213 -8.61 -16.70 3.07
N ILE A 214 -8.80 -15.40 2.78
CA ILE A 214 -10.14 -14.82 2.61
C ILE A 214 -10.81 -15.37 1.35
N HIS A 215 -10.05 -15.51 0.26
CA HIS A 215 -10.59 -16.13 -0.95
C HIS A 215 -11.01 -17.59 -0.71
N ALA A 216 -10.21 -18.35 0.02
CA ALA A 216 -10.53 -19.74 0.38
C ALA A 216 -11.76 -19.89 1.31
N ALA A 217 -12.19 -18.79 1.94
CA ALA A 217 -13.41 -18.75 2.75
C ALA A 217 -14.69 -18.49 1.93
N PHE A 218 -14.59 -18.34 0.62
CA PHE A 218 -15.75 -18.19 -0.27
C PHE A 218 -16.43 -19.54 -0.47
N GLU A 219 -17.72 -19.59 -0.19
CA GLU A 219 -18.57 -20.80 -0.31
C GLU A 219 -19.36 -20.81 -1.64
N PHE A 220 -18.78 -20.25 -2.70
CA PHE A 220 -19.35 -20.25 -4.05
C PHE A 220 -18.24 -20.29 -5.10
N ASP A 221 -18.58 -20.80 -6.29
CA ASP A 221 -17.65 -20.86 -7.41
C ASP A 221 -17.27 -19.45 -7.87
N TYR A 222 -16.00 -19.16 -7.79
CA TYR A 222 -15.39 -17.93 -8.27
C TYR A 222 -14.34 -18.24 -9.33
N SER A 223 -14.62 -17.86 -10.57
CA SER A 223 -13.84 -18.27 -11.75
C SER A 223 -12.50 -17.56 -11.94
N ALA A 224 -12.08 -16.69 -11.01
CA ALA A 224 -10.79 -16.00 -11.13
C ALA A 224 -9.64 -16.89 -10.65
N ASP A 225 -8.56 -16.95 -11.43
CA ASP A 225 -7.31 -17.55 -11.01
C ASP A 225 -6.75 -16.80 -9.80
N VAL A 226 -6.56 -17.51 -8.69
CA VAL A 226 -5.91 -16.98 -7.50
C VAL A 226 -4.41 -17.20 -7.62
N PRO A 227 -3.60 -16.14 -7.77
CA PRO A 227 -2.17 -16.30 -7.94
C PRO A 227 -1.54 -16.94 -6.69
N ALA A 228 -0.54 -17.81 -6.91
CA ALA A 228 0.20 -18.41 -5.81
C ALA A 228 0.94 -17.34 -5.00
N LEU A 229 0.94 -17.50 -3.66
CA LEU A 229 1.66 -16.59 -2.77
C LEU A 229 3.11 -17.05 -2.61
N HIS A 230 4.03 -16.22 -3.08
CA HIS A 230 5.47 -16.41 -2.89
C HIS A 230 5.99 -15.37 -1.89
N LEU A 231 6.46 -15.84 -0.73
CA LEU A 231 6.97 -14.96 0.32
C LEU A 231 8.44 -14.63 0.10
N CYS A 232 8.78 -13.35 0.23
CA CYS A 232 10.15 -12.87 0.28
C CYS A 232 10.35 -12.14 1.62
N LYS A 233 11.34 -12.61 2.41
CA LYS A 233 11.66 -11.99 3.70
C LYS A 233 12.55 -10.77 3.48
N GLY A 234 12.09 -9.60 3.92
CA GLY A 234 12.95 -8.42 4.11
C GLY A 234 13.60 -8.46 5.51
N SER A 235 14.86 -8.08 5.60
CA SER A 235 15.57 -7.91 6.87
C SER A 235 15.96 -6.44 7.02
N TYR A 236 15.79 -5.90 8.21
CA TYR A 236 16.13 -4.51 8.56
C TYR A 236 17.15 -4.54 9.68
N PHE A 237 18.10 -3.61 9.65
CA PHE A 237 19.04 -3.36 10.72
C PHE A 237 18.53 -2.18 11.56
N THR A 238 18.70 -2.28 12.86
CA THR A 238 18.38 -1.23 13.86
C THR A 238 19.66 -0.75 14.50
#